data_8b20d7d08074873a375a58e22f48a1f0
#
_entry.id   8b20d7d08074873a375a58e22f48a1f0
#
_cell.length_a   1.000
_cell.length_b   1.000
_cell.length_c   1.000
_cell.angle_alpha   90.00
_cell.angle_beta   90.00
_cell.angle_gamma   90.00
#
_symmetry.space_group_name_H-M   'P 1'
#
loop_
_entity.id
_entity.type
_entity.pdbx_description
1 polymer ?
#
loop_
_entity_poly.entity_id
_entity_poly.type
_entity_poly.pdbx_seq_one_letter_code
_entity_poly.pdbx_strand_id
1 'polypeptide(L)'
;MAHRLAGALLCGTVTWLILAVSLIIPDVAMAQGLRSEPRYEVLGFRDARFGMTESEVRLSAKTSFRIDDGDMTLSANAIDGTTKLIVHVRMLESGLGDGRVEYVFGYKQHKLFQVNVVWGADGLQPSNNGLIAGAARLQRYFLGFGWANRSVRTGIRIDDRSVVLFGGTDGKGRTVSLVIEDVQYQLGPNGTVSLVPERLYPTRVTISYTDEGSTPDVRDIARGEF
;
A
#
# COMPACT_ATOMS: atom_id res chain seq x y z
N MET A 1 -46.09 -89.11 5.97
CA MET A 1 -47.27 -88.84 6.80
C MET A 1 -47.43 -87.33 6.81
N ALA A 2 -48.23 -86.82 5.97
CA ALA A 2 -49.65 -86.42 6.09
C ALA A 2 -49.87 -85.41 7.22
N HIS A 3 -50.23 -84.23 6.89
CA HIS A 3 -51.52 -83.55 6.77
C HIS A 3 -51.33 -82.05 6.53
N ARG A 4 -51.84 -81.61 5.49
CA ARG A 4 -52.94 -80.72 5.08
C ARG A 4 -53.63 -79.95 6.21
N LEU A 5 -53.86 -78.66 5.97
CA LEU A 5 -55.10 -77.87 5.92
C LEU A 5 -54.73 -76.37 5.84
N ALA A 6 -55.04 -75.69 4.87
CA ALA A 6 -56.08 -74.89 4.29
C ALA A 6 -56.75 -73.85 5.23
N GLY A 7 -56.79 -72.62 4.86
CA GLY A 7 -57.60 -71.54 5.47
C GLY A 7 -57.16 -70.13 4.97
N ALA A 8 -57.71 -69.75 3.94
CA ALA A 8 -58.62 -68.66 3.50
C ALA A 8 -58.29 -67.23 3.88
N LEU A 9 -58.07 -66.46 2.87
CA LEU A 9 -58.50 -65.10 2.55
C LEU A 9 -58.93 -64.16 3.70
N LEU A 10 -58.25 -63.02 3.76
CA LEU A 10 -58.97 -61.76 3.79
C LEU A 10 -58.07 -60.59 3.21
N CYS A 11 -58.68 -60.03 2.18
CA CYS A 11 -58.21 -58.85 1.41
C CYS A 11 -58.32 -57.64 2.30
N GLY A 12 -57.23 -56.89 2.47
CA GLY A 12 -57.24 -55.59 3.12
C GLY A 12 -56.26 -54.69 2.43
N THR A 13 -56.74 -53.98 1.43
CA THR A 13 -56.04 -52.92 0.73
C THR A 13 -55.84 -51.73 1.68
N VAL A 14 -54.68 -51.60 2.26
CA VAL A 14 -54.31 -50.39 2.97
C VAL A 14 -53.64 -49.47 1.96
N THR A 15 -54.43 -48.51 1.50
CA THR A 15 -53.96 -47.40 0.66
C THR A 15 -53.12 -46.48 1.51
N TRP A 16 -51.78 -46.54 1.36
CA TRP A 16 -50.86 -45.55 1.95
C TRP A 16 -50.94 -44.27 1.13
N LEU A 17 -51.60 -43.27 1.72
CA LEU A 17 -51.56 -41.89 1.24
C LEU A 17 -50.20 -41.33 1.59
N ILE A 18 -49.26 -41.31 0.63
CA ILE A 18 -47.97 -40.61 0.80
C ILE A 18 -48.26 -39.13 0.65
N LEU A 19 -48.33 -38.43 1.80
CA LEU A 19 -48.39 -37.00 1.87
C LEU A 19 -46.97 -36.48 1.54
N ALA A 20 -46.74 -36.10 0.29
CA ALA A 20 -45.50 -35.41 -0.10
C ALA A 20 -45.50 -33.99 0.51
N VAL A 21 -44.88 -33.88 1.67
CA VAL A 21 -44.55 -32.55 2.24
C VAL A 21 -43.37 -32.01 1.43
N SER A 22 -43.67 -31.18 0.44
CA SER A 22 -42.66 -30.36 -0.24
C SER A 22 -42.10 -29.36 0.78
N LEU A 23 -40.93 -29.69 1.37
CA LEU A 23 -40.13 -28.72 2.07
C LEU A 23 -39.63 -27.68 1.06
N ILE A 24 -40.33 -26.55 0.99
CA ILE A 24 -39.82 -25.35 0.36
C ILE A 24 -38.69 -24.86 1.27
N ILE A 25 -37.45 -25.25 0.97
CA ILE A 25 -36.24 -24.66 1.54
C ILE A 25 -36.16 -23.29 0.88
N PRO A 26 -36.32 -22.17 1.63
CA PRO A 26 -36.00 -20.89 1.05
C PRO A 26 -34.50 -20.90 0.71
N ASP A 27 -34.22 -20.77 -0.58
CA ASP A 27 -32.88 -20.54 -1.10
C ASP A 27 -32.40 -19.21 -0.50
N VAL A 28 -31.78 -19.28 0.69
CA VAL A 28 -31.05 -18.16 1.28
C VAL A 28 -29.84 -18.00 0.39
N ALA A 29 -30.06 -17.35 -0.77
CA ALA A 29 -29.00 -16.78 -1.54
C ALA A 29 -28.19 -15.89 -0.57
N MET A 30 -27.11 -16.45 -0.05
CA MET A 30 -26.06 -15.72 0.61
C MET A 30 -25.57 -14.69 -0.43
N ALA A 31 -26.20 -13.54 -0.44
CA ALA A 31 -25.63 -12.34 -1.01
C ALA A 31 -24.36 -12.05 -0.19
N GLN A 32 -23.29 -12.78 -0.53
CA GLN A 32 -21.92 -12.36 -0.20
C GLN A 32 -21.77 -11.05 -0.96
N GLY A 33 -22.21 -9.96 -0.30
CA GLY A 33 -21.91 -8.63 -0.74
C GLY A 33 -20.40 -8.60 -0.95
N LEU A 34 -20.01 -8.50 -2.21
CA LEU A 34 -18.65 -8.14 -2.61
C LEU A 34 -18.35 -6.86 -1.82
N ARG A 35 -17.67 -7.01 -0.68
CA ARG A 35 -17.10 -5.88 0.03
C ARG A 35 -16.06 -5.34 -0.92
N SER A 36 -16.44 -4.34 -1.69
CA SER A 36 -15.47 -3.59 -2.47
C SER A 36 -14.46 -3.04 -1.49
N GLU A 37 -13.21 -3.43 -1.63
CA GLU A 37 -12.13 -2.86 -0.83
C GLU A 37 -12.19 -1.34 -0.92
N PRO A 38 -12.01 -0.62 0.21
CA PRO A 38 -12.04 0.83 0.19
C PRO A 38 -10.96 1.34 -0.76
N ARG A 39 -11.36 2.17 -1.71
CA ARG A 39 -10.42 2.74 -2.68
C ARG A 39 -9.46 3.68 -1.98
N TYR A 40 -8.18 3.55 -2.29
CA TYR A 40 -7.17 4.49 -1.82
C TYR A 40 -7.15 5.72 -2.72
N GLU A 41 -7.15 6.90 -2.12
CA GLU A 41 -6.88 8.16 -2.81
C GLU A 41 -5.54 8.71 -2.34
N VAL A 42 -4.63 8.95 -3.29
CA VAL A 42 -3.31 9.52 -3.02
C VAL A 42 -3.44 11.04 -3.01
N LEU A 43 -3.59 11.63 -1.84
CA LEU A 43 -3.82 13.06 -1.69
C LEU A 43 -2.59 13.84 -1.20
N GLY A 44 -1.54 13.14 -0.80
CA GLY A 44 -0.37 13.66 -0.11
C GLY A 44 -0.07 12.82 1.12
N PHE A 45 0.42 13.44 2.20
CA PHE A 45 0.75 12.75 3.44
C PHE A 45 0.25 13.50 4.66
N ARG A 46 -0.51 12.83 5.53
CA ARG A 46 -1.23 13.41 6.68
C ARG A 46 -2.10 14.59 6.22
N ASP A 47 -1.89 15.79 6.78
CA ASP A 47 -2.69 16.99 6.43
C ASP A 47 -2.15 17.76 5.23
N ALA A 48 -0.91 17.48 4.78
CA ALA A 48 -0.36 18.08 3.57
C ALA A 48 -0.96 17.43 2.32
N ARG A 49 -1.49 18.26 1.43
CA ARG A 49 -2.16 17.85 0.18
C ARG A 49 -1.39 18.36 -1.04
N PHE A 50 -1.40 17.60 -2.11
CA PHE A 50 -0.88 18.08 -3.40
C PHE A 50 -1.55 19.40 -3.81
N GLY A 51 -0.78 20.28 -4.42
CA GLY A 51 -1.20 21.62 -4.78
C GLY A 51 -1.08 22.68 -3.69
N MET A 52 -0.74 22.31 -2.45
CA MET A 52 -0.43 23.28 -1.39
C MET A 52 0.86 24.03 -1.66
N THR A 53 0.92 25.27 -1.20
CA THR A 53 2.13 26.09 -1.15
C THR A 53 3.05 25.65 0.00
N GLU A 54 4.30 26.10 -0.01
CA GLU A 54 5.25 25.83 1.09
C GLU A 54 4.69 26.30 2.44
N SER A 55 4.11 27.50 2.49
CA SER A 55 3.56 28.05 3.75
C SER A 55 2.40 27.21 4.30
N GLU A 56 1.51 26.72 3.42
CA GLU A 56 0.41 25.82 3.82
C GLU A 56 0.94 24.47 4.32
N VAL A 57 1.97 23.92 3.65
CA VAL A 57 2.62 22.67 4.06
C VAL A 57 3.34 22.84 5.40
N ARG A 58 4.04 23.97 5.63
CA ARG A 58 4.65 24.26 6.94
C ARG A 58 3.62 24.25 8.06
N LEU A 59 2.49 24.91 7.85
CA LEU A 59 1.41 24.91 8.83
C LEU A 59 0.85 23.50 9.07
N SER A 60 0.62 22.73 8.01
CA SER A 60 0.19 21.34 8.09
C SER A 60 1.20 20.47 8.86
N ALA A 61 2.50 20.62 8.59
CA ALA A 61 3.55 19.87 9.27
C ALA A 61 3.61 20.19 10.77
N LYS A 62 3.55 21.49 11.14
CA LYS A 62 3.49 21.90 12.53
C LYS A 62 2.34 21.25 13.28
N THR A 63 1.17 21.26 12.69
CA THR A 63 -0.06 20.68 13.30
C THR A 63 0.05 19.15 13.38
N SER A 64 0.44 18.49 12.28
CA SER A 64 0.48 17.03 12.18
C SER A 64 1.53 16.38 13.07
N PHE A 65 2.69 17.05 13.26
CA PHE A 65 3.84 16.49 13.98
C PHE A 65 4.14 17.17 15.31
N ARG A 66 3.46 18.28 15.63
CA ARG A 66 3.70 19.10 16.82
C ARG A 66 5.15 19.57 16.92
N ILE A 67 5.65 20.15 15.83
CA ILE A 67 7.02 20.64 15.68
C ILE A 67 7.02 22.16 15.40
N ASP A 68 8.20 22.76 15.51
CA ASP A 68 8.42 24.17 15.23
C ASP A 68 9.22 24.39 13.93
N ASP A 69 9.42 25.67 13.54
CA ASP A 69 10.19 26.01 12.32
C ASP A 69 11.65 25.54 12.39
N GLY A 70 12.23 25.44 13.58
CA GLY A 70 13.59 24.93 13.78
C GLY A 70 13.77 23.45 13.38
N ASP A 71 12.69 22.69 13.34
CA ASP A 71 12.69 21.28 12.91
C ASP A 71 12.56 21.12 11.39
N MET A 72 12.50 22.23 10.65
CA MET A 72 12.26 22.27 9.21
C MET A 72 13.43 22.93 8.47
N THR A 73 13.91 22.26 7.44
CA THR A 73 14.98 22.77 6.58
C THR A 73 14.49 22.87 5.14
N LEU A 74 14.74 24.01 4.50
CA LEU A 74 14.48 24.19 3.08
C LEU A 74 15.75 23.91 2.29
N SER A 75 15.64 23.12 1.22
CA SER A 75 16.73 22.75 0.33
C SER A 75 16.29 22.92 -1.12
N ALA A 76 17.06 23.61 -1.93
CA ALA A 76 16.82 23.74 -3.37
C ALA A 76 17.65 22.70 -4.14
N ASN A 77 17.04 22.09 -5.15
CA ASN A 77 17.73 21.24 -6.10
C ASN A 77 18.10 22.06 -7.35
N ALA A 78 19.38 22.34 -7.53
CA ALA A 78 19.87 23.15 -8.65
C ALA A 78 19.69 22.46 -10.02
N ILE A 79 19.57 21.15 -10.06
CA ILE A 79 19.47 20.38 -11.32
C ILE A 79 18.07 20.50 -11.91
N ASP A 80 17.06 20.15 -11.13
CA ASP A 80 15.65 20.11 -11.59
C ASP A 80 14.86 21.35 -11.16
N GLY A 81 15.48 22.27 -10.41
CA GLY A 81 14.86 23.52 -9.93
C GLY A 81 13.82 23.34 -8.83
N THR A 82 13.58 22.12 -8.37
CA THR A 82 12.62 21.86 -7.30
C THR A 82 13.12 22.35 -5.95
N THR A 83 12.21 22.57 -5.03
CA THR A 83 12.52 22.91 -3.63
C THR A 83 11.96 21.83 -2.72
N LYS A 84 12.73 21.45 -1.70
CA LYS A 84 12.31 20.47 -0.69
C LYS A 84 12.20 21.13 0.68
N LEU A 85 11.07 20.98 1.33
CA LEU A 85 10.95 21.22 2.77
C LEU A 85 11.16 19.87 3.47
N ILE A 86 12.21 19.79 4.25
CA ILE A 86 12.61 18.59 4.99
C ILE A 86 12.22 18.78 6.46
N VAL A 87 11.50 17.82 7.00
CA VAL A 87 10.98 17.81 8.36
C VAL A 87 11.48 16.57 9.07
N HIS A 88 12.21 16.73 10.16
CA HIS A 88 12.63 15.62 11.02
C HIS A 88 11.57 15.35 12.08
N VAL A 89 11.13 14.10 12.17
CA VAL A 89 10.02 13.71 13.06
C VAL A 89 10.45 12.54 13.92
N ARG A 90 10.40 12.73 15.24
CA ARG A 90 10.64 11.64 16.20
C ARG A 90 9.44 10.70 16.22
N MET A 91 9.72 9.39 16.29
CA MET A 91 8.69 8.35 16.36
C MET A 91 7.62 8.53 15.30
N LEU A 92 8.05 8.82 14.05
CA LEU A 92 7.16 9.08 12.92
C LEU A 92 6.17 7.93 12.68
N GLU A 93 6.65 6.69 12.86
CA GLU A 93 5.83 5.48 12.80
C GLU A 93 6.26 4.47 13.88
N SER A 94 5.28 3.88 14.57
CA SER A 94 5.54 2.87 15.59
C SER A 94 6.31 1.68 15.03
N GLY A 95 7.50 1.41 15.58
CA GLY A 95 8.38 0.32 15.18
C GLY A 95 9.30 0.63 13.99
N LEU A 96 9.16 1.78 13.31
CA LEU A 96 10.15 2.33 12.39
C LEU A 96 10.98 3.44 13.04
N GLY A 97 10.47 4.04 14.13
CA GLY A 97 11.18 5.06 14.89
C GLY A 97 11.19 6.43 14.22
N ASP A 98 12.31 7.12 14.41
CA ASP A 98 12.50 8.45 13.87
C ASP A 98 12.64 8.41 12.35
N GLY A 99 12.11 9.44 11.70
CA GLY A 99 12.15 9.55 10.25
C GLY A 99 12.14 11.00 9.81
N ARG A 100 12.20 11.19 8.51
CA ARG A 100 12.02 12.51 7.91
C ARG A 100 10.92 12.47 6.84
N VAL A 101 10.27 13.60 6.68
CA VAL A 101 9.30 13.84 5.62
C VAL A 101 9.86 14.91 4.71
N GLU A 102 9.96 14.63 3.42
CA GLU A 102 10.43 15.54 2.39
C GLU A 102 9.23 15.95 1.52
N TYR A 103 8.84 17.20 1.60
CA TYR A 103 7.81 17.79 0.75
C TYR A 103 8.46 18.46 -0.44
N VAL A 104 8.18 18.00 -1.65
CA VAL A 104 8.82 18.47 -2.89
C VAL A 104 7.86 19.39 -3.64
N PHE A 105 8.33 20.62 -3.90
CA PHE A 105 7.59 21.66 -4.61
C PHE A 105 8.14 21.83 -6.02
N GLY A 106 7.23 21.99 -6.98
CA GLY A 106 7.57 22.15 -8.37
C GLY A 106 8.35 23.43 -8.68
N TYR A 107 9.07 23.41 -9.79
CA TYR A 107 9.95 24.51 -10.23
C TYR A 107 9.17 25.78 -10.62
N LYS A 108 8.09 25.64 -11.40
CA LYS A 108 7.33 26.79 -11.94
C LYS A 108 6.17 27.20 -11.04
N GLN A 109 5.42 26.23 -10.55
CA GLN A 109 4.19 26.48 -9.78
C GLN A 109 4.46 26.64 -8.28
N HIS A 110 5.61 26.18 -7.79
CA HIS A 110 5.96 26.14 -6.35
C HIS A 110 4.87 25.46 -5.50
N LYS A 111 4.22 24.43 -6.08
CA LYS A 111 3.17 23.64 -5.44
C LYS A 111 3.69 22.27 -5.08
N LEU A 112 3.18 21.73 -3.97
CA LEU A 112 3.51 20.37 -3.52
C LEU A 112 3.03 19.36 -4.57
N PHE A 113 3.92 18.55 -5.11
CA PHE A 113 3.58 17.48 -6.05
C PHE A 113 4.12 16.11 -5.62
N GLN A 114 5.07 16.05 -4.67
CA GLN A 114 5.59 14.79 -4.16
C GLN A 114 5.88 14.90 -2.66
N VAL A 115 5.66 13.79 -1.94
CA VAL A 115 6.05 13.65 -0.54
C VAL A 115 6.82 12.34 -0.37
N ASN A 116 8.03 12.42 0.18
CA ASN A 116 8.81 11.26 0.56
C ASN A 116 8.82 11.12 2.08
N VAL A 117 8.52 9.94 2.58
CA VAL A 117 8.62 9.58 4.00
C VAL A 117 9.73 8.58 4.14
N VAL A 118 10.79 8.93 4.87
CA VAL A 118 12.06 8.21 4.88
C VAL A 118 12.44 7.80 6.30
N TRP A 119 12.81 6.54 6.46
CA TRP A 119 13.38 5.97 7.69
C TRP A 119 14.76 5.37 7.41
N GLY A 120 15.63 5.39 8.41
CA GLY A 120 16.96 4.79 8.33
C GLY A 120 18.02 5.65 7.67
N ALA A 121 17.69 6.84 7.14
CA ALA A 121 18.67 7.78 6.60
C ALA A 121 19.35 8.58 7.71
N ASP A 122 20.56 9.10 7.43
CA ASP A 122 21.26 10.12 8.23
C ASP A 122 21.58 9.70 9.67
N GLY A 123 21.93 8.43 9.90
CA GLY A 123 22.36 7.97 11.24
C GLY A 123 21.22 7.76 12.25
N LEU A 124 20.00 8.05 11.88
CA LEU A 124 18.79 7.72 12.65
C LEU A 124 18.47 6.23 12.45
N GLN A 125 19.30 5.35 13.05
CA GLN A 125 19.18 3.90 12.84
C GLN A 125 18.07 3.29 13.68
N PRO A 126 16.89 2.97 13.11
CA PRO A 126 16.10 1.89 13.70
C PRO A 126 16.91 0.59 13.61
N SER A 127 16.66 -0.36 14.50
CA SER A 127 17.29 -1.68 14.34
C SER A 127 16.92 -2.26 12.96
N ASN A 128 17.84 -3.00 12.32
CA ASN A 128 17.59 -3.64 11.02
C ASN A 128 16.27 -4.43 11.01
N ASN A 129 15.98 -5.16 12.10
CA ASN A 129 14.72 -5.88 12.28
C ASN A 129 13.49 -4.95 12.31
N GLY A 130 13.63 -3.74 12.83
CA GLY A 130 12.57 -2.72 12.86
C GLY A 130 12.22 -2.23 11.45
N LEU A 131 13.23 -1.96 10.61
CA LEU A 131 13.02 -1.52 9.21
C LEU A 131 12.30 -2.60 8.40
N ILE A 132 12.74 -3.87 8.49
CA ILE A 132 12.12 -4.98 7.76
C ILE A 132 10.67 -5.19 8.20
N ALA A 133 10.44 -5.29 9.51
CA ALA A 133 9.10 -5.50 10.05
C ALA A 133 8.17 -4.31 9.73
N GLY A 134 8.69 -3.09 9.79
CA GLY A 134 7.96 -1.88 9.44
C GLY A 134 7.60 -1.83 7.96
N ALA A 135 8.56 -2.11 7.07
CA ALA A 135 8.33 -2.18 5.63
C ALA A 135 7.26 -3.24 5.28
N ALA A 136 7.33 -4.42 5.90
CA ALA A 136 6.32 -5.47 5.70
C ALA A 136 4.92 -5.08 6.21
N ARG A 137 4.82 -4.28 7.29
CA ARG A 137 3.53 -3.74 7.76
C ARG A 137 2.98 -2.71 6.79
N LEU A 138 3.82 -1.79 6.31
CA LEU A 138 3.43 -0.78 5.32
C LEU A 138 2.99 -1.43 4.00
N GLN A 139 3.69 -2.44 3.53
CA GLN A 139 3.30 -3.20 2.35
C GLN A 139 1.89 -3.81 2.52
N ARG A 140 1.64 -4.50 3.64
CA ARG A 140 0.32 -5.07 3.93
C ARG A 140 -0.77 -4.01 4.04
N TYR A 141 -0.45 -2.85 4.64
CA TYR A 141 -1.36 -1.72 4.72
C TYR A 141 -1.82 -1.27 3.34
N PHE A 142 -0.88 -1.03 2.42
CA PHE A 142 -1.23 -0.59 1.06
C PHE A 142 -1.93 -1.69 0.25
N LEU A 143 -1.57 -2.95 0.43
CA LEU A 143 -2.24 -4.08 -0.23
C LEU A 143 -3.70 -4.28 0.22
N GLY A 144 -4.08 -3.72 1.37
CA GLY A 144 -5.45 -3.78 1.90
C GLY A 144 -6.44 -2.82 1.23
N PHE A 145 -6.01 -2.04 0.23
CA PHE A 145 -6.87 -1.07 -0.47
C PHE A 145 -7.12 -1.45 -1.92
N GLY A 146 -8.24 -0.98 -2.46
CA GLY A 146 -8.54 -1.03 -3.89
C GLY A 146 -7.79 0.06 -4.66
N TRP A 147 -6.93 -0.36 -5.58
CA TRP A 147 -6.14 0.50 -6.47
C TRP A 147 -6.74 0.49 -7.89
N ALA A 148 -6.27 1.37 -8.75
CA ALA A 148 -6.64 1.34 -10.16
C ALA A 148 -6.28 -0.02 -10.77
N ASN A 149 -7.11 -0.48 -11.71
CA ASN A 149 -7.02 -1.83 -12.25
C ASN A 149 -5.60 -2.14 -12.78
N ARG A 150 -5.03 -3.26 -12.33
CA ARG A 150 -3.68 -3.73 -12.70
C ARG A 150 -2.53 -2.78 -12.39
N SER A 151 -2.73 -1.79 -11.51
CA SER A 151 -1.68 -0.84 -11.14
C SER A 151 -0.77 -1.36 -10.02
N VAL A 152 -1.25 -2.31 -9.22
CA VAL A 152 -0.47 -2.86 -8.09
C VAL A 152 0.71 -3.65 -8.61
N ARG A 153 1.89 -3.33 -8.09
CA ARG A 153 3.16 -4.00 -8.36
C ARG A 153 3.87 -4.28 -7.05
N THR A 154 4.52 -5.44 -6.96
CA THR A 154 5.28 -5.85 -5.77
C THR A 154 6.53 -6.59 -6.17
N GLY A 155 7.59 -6.47 -5.36
CA GLY A 155 8.83 -7.19 -5.59
C GLY A 155 9.55 -6.80 -6.88
N ILE A 156 9.52 -5.52 -7.28
CA ILE A 156 10.22 -5.05 -8.47
C ILE A 156 11.63 -4.62 -8.09
N ARG A 157 12.60 -5.18 -8.78
CA ARG A 157 13.99 -4.79 -8.67
C ARG A 157 14.21 -3.40 -9.28
N ILE A 158 14.84 -2.51 -8.52
CA ILE A 158 15.35 -1.23 -9.03
C ILE A 158 16.82 -1.42 -9.47
N ASP A 159 17.62 -1.96 -8.57
CA ASP A 159 19.04 -2.26 -8.77
C ASP A 159 19.41 -3.53 -7.96
N ASP A 160 20.72 -3.80 -7.80
CA ASP A 160 21.20 -5.01 -7.13
C ASP A 160 20.95 -5.01 -5.61
N ARG A 161 20.51 -3.91 -5.03
CA ARG A 161 20.32 -3.74 -3.57
C ARG A 161 18.99 -3.10 -3.20
N SER A 162 18.19 -2.66 -4.16
CA SER A 162 16.96 -1.90 -3.92
C SER A 162 15.76 -2.56 -4.56
N VAL A 163 14.67 -2.68 -3.81
CA VAL A 163 13.44 -3.36 -4.22
C VAL A 163 12.22 -2.49 -3.93
N VAL A 164 11.34 -2.36 -4.92
CA VAL A 164 9.98 -1.84 -4.72
C VAL A 164 9.15 -2.95 -4.08
N LEU A 165 8.85 -2.82 -2.80
CA LEU A 165 7.96 -3.73 -2.07
C LEU A 165 6.51 -3.56 -2.48
N PHE A 166 6.10 -2.34 -2.76
CA PHE A 166 4.76 -1.99 -3.21
C PHE A 166 4.80 -0.78 -4.15
N GLY A 167 4.03 -0.83 -5.21
CA GLY A 167 3.68 0.31 -6.06
C GLY A 167 2.19 0.23 -6.39
N GLY A 168 1.48 1.34 -6.34
CA GLY A 168 0.06 1.42 -6.67
C GLY A 168 -0.32 2.79 -7.22
N THR A 169 -1.29 2.81 -8.13
CA THR A 169 -1.85 4.03 -8.71
C THR A 169 -3.32 4.15 -8.32
N ASP A 170 -3.75 5.34 -7.91
CA ASP A 170 -5.16 5.60 -7.61
C ASP A 170 -6.00 5.84 -8.88
N GLY A 171 -7.31 6.06 -8.70
CA GLY A 171 -8.22 6.33 -9.81
C GLY A 171 -7.97 7.65 -10.54
N LYS A 172 -7.07 8.51 -10.04
CA LYS A 172 -6.72 9.82 -10.63
C LYS A 172 -5.32 9.83 -11.24
N GLY A 173 -4.64 8.67 -11.27
CA GLY A 173 -3.29 8.53 -11.83
C GLY A 173 -2.16 8.89 -10.86
N ARG A 174 -2.46 9.19 -9.59
CA ARG A 174 -1.45 9.47 -8.57
C ARG A 174 -0.90 8.18 -8.01
N THR A 175 0.36 8.19 -7.58
CA THR A 175 1.08 6.98 -7.22
C THR A 175 1.55 6.96 -5.78
N VAL A 176 1.65 5.74 -5.24
CA VAL A 176 2.40 5.44 -4.03
C VAL A 176 3.42 4.37 -4.35
N SER A 177 4.64 4.55 -3.90
CA SER A 177 5.67 3.51 -3.92
C SER A 177 6.28 3.33 -2.54
N LEU A 178 6.58 2.08 -2.18
CA LEU A 178 7.32 1.69 -0.98
C LEU A 178 8.59 0.97 -1.42
N VAL A 179 9.73 1.53 -1.10
CA VAL A 179 11.05 1.02 -1.47
C VAL A 179 11.84 0.65 -0.21
N ILE A 180 12.58 -0.45 -0.27
CA ILE A 180 13.59 -0.82 0.71
C ILE A 180 14.95 -0.88 0.02
N GLU A 181 15.97 -0.31 0.66
CA GLU A 181 17.32 -0.21 0.12
C GLU A 181 18.33 -0.99 0.97
N ASP A 182 19.44 -1.38 0.34
CA ASP A 182 20.52 -2.16 0.93
C ASP A 182 20.08 -3.55 1.42
N VAL A 183 19.27 -4.21 0.62
CA VAL A 183 18.84 -5.59 0.86
C VAL A 183 19.47 -6.55 -0.14
N GLN A 184 19.66 -7.80 0.26
CA GLN A 184 19.94 -8.89 -0.67
C GLN A 184 18.66 -9.63 -0.99
N TYR A 185 18.51 -10.03 -2.24
CA TYR A 185 17.36 -10.76 -2.72
C TYR A 185 17.78 -11.86 -3.70
N GLN A 186 16.90 -12.84 -3.87
CA GLN A 186 17.02 -13.88 -4.88
C GLN A 186 15.92 -13.71 -5.93
N LEU A 187 16.26 -14.00 -7.17
CA LEU A 187 15.29 -14.07 -8.26
C LEU A 187 14.78 -15.50 -8.38
N GLY A 188 13.49 -15.67 -8.20
CA GLY A 188 12.81 -16.93 -8.48
C GLY A 188 12.59 -17.16 -9.98
N PRO A 189 12.05 -18.34 -10.38
CA PRO A 189 11.86 -18.76 -11.78
C PRO A 189 10.96 -17.74 -12.41
N ASN A 190 10.36 -16.94 -12.45
CA ASN A 190 9.53 -15.95 -13.14
C ASN A 190 9.93 -14.50 -12.80
N GLY A 191 11.17 -14.28 -12.38
CA GLY A 191 11.62 -12.95 -11.96
C GLY A 191 11.03 -12.47 -10.64
N THR A 192 10.38 -13.34 -9.85
CA THR A 192 9.88 -13.01 -8.52
C THR A 192 11.05 -12.68 -7.60
N VAL A 193 10.95 -11.57 -6.89
CA VAL A 193 11.95 -11.15 -5.90
C VAL A 193 11.59 -11.74 -4.54
N SER A 194 12.53 -12.44 -3.93
CA SER A 194 12.44 -12.91 -2.54
C SER A 194 13.61 -12.34 -1.75
N LEU A 195 13.33 -11.61 -0.68
CA LEU A 195 14.37 -11.11 0.21
C LEU A 195 15.04 -12.27 0.96
N VAL A 196 16.37 -12.17 1.14
CA VAL A 196 17.16 -13.16 1.88
C VAL A 196 17.29 -12.70 3.33
N PRO A 197 16.54 -13.28 4.30
CA PRO A 197 16.44 -12.75 5.66
C PRO A 197 17.79 -12.68 6.39
N GLU A 198 18.65 -13.67 6.19
CA GLU A 198 19.95 -13.77 6.88
C GLU A 198 20.95 -12.69 6.43
N ARG A 199 20.63 -11.98 5.35
CA ARG A 199 21.53 -10.99 4.75
C ARG A 199 20.82 -9.65 4.54
N LEU A 200 19.77 -9.38 5.31
CA LEU A 200 19.07 -8.10 5.27
C LEU A 200 19.74 -7.11 6.24
N TYR A 201 20.39 -6.13 5.67
CA TYR A 201 20.93 -4.97 6.39
C TYR A 201 20.38 -3.70 5.75
N PRO A 202 19.05 -3.51 5.73
CA PRO A 202 18.46 -2.35 5.07
C PRO A 202 18.94 -1.06 5.75
N THR A 203 19.36 -0.10 4.95
CA THR A 203 19.74 1.22 5.44
C THR A 203 18.62 2.22 5.34
N ARG A 204 17.64 1.96 4.45
CA ARG A 204 16.56 2.91 4.20
C ARG A 204 15.25 2.21 3.80
N VAL A 205 14.15 2.75 4.31
CA VAL A 205 12.79 2.49 3.81
C VAL A 205 12.19 3.82 3.41
N THR A 206 11.63 3.91 2.20
CA THR A 206 11.02 5.13 1.67
C THR A 206 9.61 4.84 1.17
N ILE A 207 8.65 5.67 1.57
CA ILE A 207 7.36 5.77 0.89
C ILE A 207 7.39 7.07 0.08
N SER A 208 7.07 7.00 -1.21
CA SER A 208 6.88 8.17 -2.06
C SER A 208 5.43 8.27 -2.51
N TYR A 209 4.80 9.40 -2.25
CA TYR A 209 3.49 9.79 -2.77
C TYR A 209 3.72 10.83 -3.86
N THR A 210 3.19 10.62 -5.06
CA THR A 210 3.44 11.50 -6.20
C THR A 210 2.15 11.82 -6.95
N ASP A 211 1.96 13.09 -7.26
CA ASP A 211 0.89 13.59 -8.12
C ASP A 211 1.36 13.55 -9.59
N GLU A 212 1.35 12.34 -10.18
CA GLU A 212 1.78 12.12 -11.57
C GLU A 212 0.70 12.46 -12.61
N GLY A 213 -0.47 12.93 -12.18
CA GLY A 213 -1.56 13.34 -13.08
C GLY A 213 -1.22 14.52 -13.99
N SER A 214 -0.06 15.16 -13.76
CA SER A 214 0.54 16.18 -14.61
C SER A 214 2.01 15.83 -14.87
N THR A 215 2.55 16.30 -16.00
CA THR A 215 4.00 16.29 -16.25
C THR A 215 4.70 16.88 -15.03
N PRO A 216 5.75 16.21 -14.47
CA PRO A 216 6.46 16.72 -13.29
C PRO A 216 6.87 18.19 -13.51
N ASP A 217 6.55 19.06 -12.56
CA ASP A 217 6.93 20.48 -12.62
C ASP A 217 8.41 20.64 -12.23
N VAL A 218 9.27 20.22 -13.15
CA VAL A 218 10.73 20.29 -13.03
C VAL A 218 11.31 21.18 -14.12
N ARG A 219 12.53 21.65 -13.92
CA ARG A 219 13.27 22.40 -14.94
C ARG A 219 13.66 21.44 -16.07
N ASP A 220 13.28 21.77 -17.29
CA ASP A 220 13.75 21.08 -18.49
C ASP A 220 15.24 21.38 -18.71
N ILE A 221 16.04 20.33 -18.89
CA ILE A 221 17.45 20.48 -19.26
C ILE A 221 17.47 20.72 -20.77
N ALA A 222 17.97 21.88 -21.18
CA ALA A 222 18.06 22.23 -22.58
C ALA A 222 19.11 21.33 -23.30
N ARG A 223 18.84 21.00 -24.58
CA ARG A 223 19.83 20.25 -25.38
C ARG A 223 21.16 21.01 -25.43
N GLY A 224 22.23 20.41 -24.93
CA GLY A 224 23.59 20.96 -24.92
C GLY A 224 24.04 21.52 -23.58
N GLU A 225 23.29 21.34 -22.52
CA GLU A 225 23.72 21.66 -21.14
C GLU A 225 24.53 20.53 -20.47
N PHE A 226 24.90 19.46 -21.22
CA PHE A 226 25.81 18.39 -20.78
C PHE A 226 27.07 18.37 -21.61
#